data_f7b4a3de7f5a91a6d9c0a8e37bd0689d
#
_entry.id   f7b4a3de7f5a91a6d9c0a8e37bd0689d
#
_cell.length_a   1.000
_cell.length_b   1.000
_cell.length_c   1.000
_cell.angle_alpha   90.00
_cell.angle_beta   90.00
_cell.angle_gamma   90.00
#
_symmetry.space_group_name_H-M   'P 1'
#
loop_
_entity.id
_entity.type
_entity.pdbx_description
1 polymer ?
#
loop_
_entity_poly.entity_id
_entity_poly.type
_entity_poly.pdbx_seq_one_letter_code
_entity_poly.pdbx_strand_id
1 'polypeptide(L)'
;MTDDELVFDDAGLNKWTEDDHFEVTREHLTDYAKATNDPIPAHLAGDVAPPVFAIVPVFESLLTPTVDVAPVELIPRVVHGEQDFHFHRPIYPGDRLVSRGMMLGYEGLENGTRASVYLECRTDEGDLVNEQYVTCFFRGFNAGKKIGEPGPEHKFDAALRDRAPLAKVVQHVDADQTFRYSPASGDPMPIHLDEEVAKDAGLPGIIAHGLCTMAFTSWALLTEVGGGDVNRLQRFAVRFSKMVFPGDDLETRIWQAGRGTNTTKYAFETVRNGTAGEEFAITDGLAVFAD
;
A
#
# COMPACT_ATOMS: atom_id res chain seq x y z
N MET A 1 -14.35 13.12 25.43
CA MET A 1 -15.29 12.10 24.92
C MET A 1 -14.69 10.75 25.31
N THR A 2 -15.45 9.86 25.93
CA THR A 2 -14.97 8.50 26.22
C THR A 2 -15.09 7.67 24.94
N ASP A 3 -14.24 6.65 24.74
CA ASP A 3 -14.32 5.79 23.55
C ASP A 3 -15.71 5.14 23.37
N ASP A 4 -16.50 5.02 24.44
CA ASP A 4 -17.88 4.47 24.43
C ASP A 4 -18.91 5.35 23.69
N GLU A 5 -18.59 6.61 23.38
CA GLU A 5 -19.45 7.55 22.65
C GLU A 5 -19.11 7.62 21.14
N LEU A 6 -17.99 6.98 20.72
CA LEU A 6 -17.54 6.98 19.32
C LEU A 6 -18.27 5.89 18.53
N VAL A 7 -18.89 6.25 17.43
CA VAL A 7 -19.66 5.33 16.57
C VAL A 7 -19.32 5.56 15.11
N PHE A 8 -19.08 4.48 14.37
CA PHE A 8 -18.97 4.52 12.92
C PHE A 8 -20.33 4.79 12.28
N ASP A 9 -20.37 5.67 11.28
CA ASP A 9 -21.61 5.99 10.55
C ASP A 9 -21.86 4.97 9.43
N ASP A 10 -22.76 4.00 9.70
CA ASP A 10 -23.15 2.99 8.72
C ASP A 10 -23.82 3.58 7.47
N ALA A 11 -24.41 4.77 7.58
CA ALA A 11 -25.04 5.43 6.45
C ALA A 11 -24.05 5.91 5.39
N GLY A 12 -22.77 6.05 5.75
CA GLY A 12 -21.67 6.37 4.81
C GLY A 12 -21.17 5.18 3.98
N LEU A 13 -21.54 3.94 4.36
CA LEU A 13 -21.06 2.75 3.65
C LEU A 13 -21.63 2.66 2.22
N ASN A 14 -20.80 2.14 1.29
CA ASN A 14 -21.14 1.93 -0.13
C ASN A 14 -21.59 3.20 -0.86
N LYS A 15 -21.13 4.37 -0.41
CA LYS A 15 -21.34 5.64 -1.10
C LYS A 15 -20.02 6.06 -1.76
N TRP A 16 -20.10 6.33 -3.06
CA TRP A 16 -18.99 6.91 -3.79
C TRP A 16 -18.71 8.33 -3.34
N THR A 17 -17.42 8.67 -3.25
CA THR A 17 -16.99 10.06 -3.18
C THR A 17 -17.29 10.79 -4.48
N GLU A 18 -17.17 12.12 -4.45
CA GLU A 18 -17.04 12.90 -5.69
C GLU A 18 -15.79 12.46 -6.46
N ASP A 19 -15.78 12.71 -7.76
CA ASP A 19 -14.64 12.42 -8.62
C ASP A 19 -13.48 13.36 -8.29
N ASP A 20 -12.29 12.79 -8.12
CA ASP A 20 -11.04 13.53 -8.00
C ASP A 20 -10.22 13.37 -9.29
N HIS A 21 -9.49 14.42 -9.69
CA HIS A 21 -8.79 14.50 -10.96
C HIS A 21 -7.29 14.65 -10.78
N PHE A 22 -6.51 13.85 -11.48
CA PHE A 22 -5.06 13.87 -11.41
C PHE A 22 -4.43 13.82 -12.81
N GLU A 23 -3.56 14.80 -13.13
CA GLU A 23 -2.78 14.79 -14.36
C GLU A 23 -1.38 14.22 -14.07
N VAL A 24 -1.03 13.13 -14.74
CA VAL A 24 0.25 12.44 -14.56
C VAL A 24 1.32 13.13 -15.39
N THR A 25 2.32 13.70 -14.73
CA THR A 25 3.50 14.26 -15.40
C THR A 25 4.67 13.28 -15.37
N ARG A 26 5.60 13.44 -16.30
CA ARG A 26 6.87 12.69 -16.27
C ARG A 26 7.65 12.93 -14.96
N GLU A 27 7.61 14.16 -14.45
CA GLU A 27 8.26 14.54 -13.19
C GLU A 27 7.69 13.76 -12.01
N HIS A 28 6.36 13.63 -11.89
CA HIS A 28 5.73 12.79 -10.86
C HIS A 28 6.31 11.37 -10.85
N LEU A 29 6.46 10.74 -12.02
CA LEU A 29 6.95 9.38 -12.16
C LEU A 29 8.44 9.26 -11.80
N THR A 30 9.27 10.18 -12.31
CA THR A 30 10.71 10.17 -12.02
C THR A 30 11.01 10.45 -10.56
N ASP A 31 10.27 11.36 -9.93
CA ASP A 31 10.49 11.71 -8.53
C ASP A 31 10.02 10.58 -7.60
N TYR A 32 8.91 9.91 -7.94
CA TYR A 32 8.46 8.74 -7.22
C TYR A 32 9.48 7.58 -7.32
N ALA A 33 9.98 7.29 -8.53
CA ALA A 33 10.99 6.25 -8.73
C ALA A 33 12.27 6.54 -7.93
N LYS A 34 12.77 7.79 -7.95
CA LYS A 34 13.94 8.20 -7.16
C LYS A 34 13.66 8.12 -5.65
N ALA A 35 12.46 8.54 -5.22
CA ALA A 35 12.06 8.52 -3.81
C ALA A 35 11.89 7.11 -3.26
N THR A 36 11.77 6.10 -4.11
CA THR A 36 11.64 4.69 -3.75
C THR A 36 12.87 3.85 -4.11
N ASN A 37 14.01 4.49 -4.44
CA ASN A 37 15.24 3.84 -4.86
C ASN A 37 15.03 2.79 -5.97
N ASP A 38 14.05 3.03 -6.85
CA ASP A 38 13.68 2.11 -7.93
C ASP A 38 14.79 2.07 -9.00
N PRO A 39 15.41 0.91 -9.28
CA PRO A 39 16.52 0.81 -10.22
C PRO A 39 16.08 0.67 -11.69
N ILE A 40 14.77 0.56 -11.97
CA ILE A 40 14.26 0.23 -13.30
C ILE A 40 14.40 1.44 -14.22
N PRO A 41 15.15 1.33 -15.34
CA PRO A 41 15.44 2.49 -16.19
C PRO A 41 14.20 3.19 -16.74
N ALA A 42 13.15 2.45 -17.12
CA ALA A 42 11.91 3.05 -17.63
C ALA A 42 11.17 3.89 -16.57
N HIS A 43 11.21 3.48 -15.30
CA HIS A 43 10.65 4.24 -14.18
C HIS A 43 11.48 5.50 -13.91
N LEU A 44 12.81 5.37 -13.85
CA LEU A 44 13.71 6.50 -13.66
C LEU A 44 13.66 7.53 -14.80
N ALA A 45 13.34 7.10 -16.03
CA ALA A 45 13.13 7.98 -17.18
C ALA A 45 11.72 8.60 -17.18
N GLY A 46 10.81 8.11 -16.32
CA GLY A 46 9.40 8.52 -16.27
C GLY A 46 8.63 8.12 -17.53
N ASP A 47 9.05 7.02 -18.19
CA ASP A 47 8.38 6.49 -19.37
C ASP A 47 7.12 5.70 -19.00
N VAL A 48 7.10 5.12 -17.81
CA VAL A 48 5.97 4.41 -17.20
C VAL A 48 6.07 4.51 -15.68
N ALA A 49 4.94 4.51 -15.00
CA ALA A 49 4.89 4.60 -13.54
C ALA A 49 5.40 3.32 -12.86
N PRO A 50 6.16 3.43 -11.74
CA PRO A 50 6.30 2.31 -10.80
C PRO A 50 4.92 1.83 -10.32
N PRO A 51 4.70 0.51 -10.07
CA PRO A 51 3.35 0.02 -9.75
C PRO A 51 2.67 0.71 -8.57
N VAL A 52 3.41 0.95 -7.49
CA VAL A 52 2.83 1.52 -6.26
C VAL A 52 2.53 3.03 -6.40
N PHE A 53 3.04 3.70 -7.45
CA PHE A 53 2.60 5.06 -7.80
C PHE A 53 1.08 5.14 -8.00
N ALA A 54 0.41 4.02 -8.32
CA ALA A 54 -1.04 3.98 -8.51
C ALA A 54 -1.84 4.47 -7.29
N ILE A 55 -1.25 4.56 -6.09
CA ILE A 55 -1.90 5.16 -4.91
C ILE A 55 -1.98 6.68 -4.99
N VAL A 56 -1.01 7.33 -5.67
CA VAL A 56 -0.90 8.79 -5.69
C VAL A 56 -2.14 9.46 -6.29
N PRO A 57 -2.65 9.05 -7.47
CA PRO A 57 -3.85 9.65 -8.06
C PRO A 57 -5.14 9.41 -7.27
N VAL A 58 -5.16 8.49 -6.31
CA VAL A 58 -6.37 8.10 -5.57
C VAL A 58 -6.32 8.45 -4.08
N PHE A 59 -5.27 9.15 -3.62
CA PHE A 59 -5.02 9.38 -2.20
C PHE A 59 -6.15 10.15 -1.52
N GLU A 60 -6.67 11.21 -2.14
CA GLU A 60 -7.81 11.97 -1.63
C GLU A 60 -9.09 11.13 -1.61
N SER A 61 -9.30 10.31 -2.64
CA SER A 61 -10.43 9.37 -2.72
C SER A 61 -10.37 8.26 -1.64
N LEU A 62 -9.18 7.98 -1.06
CA LEU A 62 -9.01 7.10 0.08
C LEU A 62 -9.39 7.77 1.40
N LEU A 63 -9.00 9.04 1.58
CA LEU A 63 -9.22 9.76 2.84
C LEU A 63 -10.70 10.07 3.08
N THR A 64 -11.39 10.58 2.07
CA THR A 64 -12.78 11.03 2.17
C THR A 64 -13.72 9.97 2.76
N PRO A 65 -13.86 8.73 2.21
CA PRO A 65 -14.78 7.74 2.77
C PRO A 65 -14.34 7.26 4.15
N THR A 66 -13.06 7.40 4.50
CA THR A 66 -12.55 7.04 5.82
C THR A 66 -13.04 8.04 6.87
N VAL A 67 -12.97 9.36 6.59
CA VAL A 67 -13.44 10.40 7.53
C VAL A 67 -14.95 10.54 7.54
N ASP A 68 -15.64 10.16 6.47
CA ASP A 68 -17.11 10.19 6.40
C ASP A 68 -17.77 9.10 7.26
N VAL A 69 -17.07 7.97 7.45
CA VAL A 69 -17.60 6.80 8.18
C VAL A 69 -17.02 6.68 9.58
N ALA A 70 -15.72 6.90 9.74
CA ALA A 70 -15.07 6.75 11.03
C ALA A 70 -15.11 8.08 11.85
N PRO A 71 -15.28 8.01 13.18
CA PRO A 71 -15.15 9.17 14.04
C PRO A 71 -13.80 9.87 13.84
N VAL A 72 -13.82 11.20 13.68
CA VAL A 72 -12.61 12.01 13.42
C VAL A 72 -11.56 11.87 14.52
N GLU A 73 -11.97 11.62 15.76
CA GLU A 73 -11.11 11.38 16.91
C GLU A 73 -10.27 10.11 16.78
N LEU A 74 -10.68 9.17 15.92
CA LEU A 74 -9.96 7.93 15.67
C LEU A 74 -8.93 8.05 14.53
N ILE A 75 -9.00 9.11 13.72
CA ILE A 75 -8.08 9.30 12.58
C ILE A 75 -6.59 9.25 12.99
N PRO A 76 -6.17 9.87 14.14
CA PRO A 76 -4.77 9.74 14.59
C PRO A 76 -4.34 8.31 14.98
N ARG A 77 -5.30 7.39 15.15
CA ARG A 77 -5.03 5.99 15.49
C ARG A 77 -4.97 5.07 14.26
N VAL A 78 -5.27 5.60 13.07
CA VAL A 78 -5.29 4.83 11.81
C VAL A 78 -3.89 4.46 11.38
N VAL A 79 -3.75 3.21 10.96
CA VAL A 79 -2.57 2.74 10.20
C VAL A 79 -3.04 2.03 8.94
N HIS A 80 -2.23 2.09 7.90
CA HIS A 80 -2.42 1.33 6.68
C HIS A 80 -2.15 -0.15 6.98
N GLY A 81 -3.18 -0.98 6.97
CA GLY A 81 -3.08 -2.40 7.32
C GLY A 81 -2.75 -3.30 6.13
N GLU A 82 -3.49 -3.14 5.03
CA GLU A 82 -3.31 -3.92 3.80
C GLU A 82 -3.54 -3.04 2.58
N GLN A 83 -2.81 -3.34 1.50
CA GLN A 83 -2.98 -2.73 0.18
C GLN A 83 -3.05 -3.83 -0.86
N ASP A 84 -4.03 -3.77 -1.75
CA ASP A 84 -4.21 -4.71 -2.86
C ASP A 84 -4.54 -3.95 -4.15
N PHE A 85 -3.60 -3.94 -5.08
CA PHE A 85 -3.74 -3.33 -6.39
C PHE A 85 -4.16 -4.37 -7.43
N HIS A 86 -5.18 -4.06 -8.23
CA HIS A 86 -5.59 -4.79 -9.43
C HIS A 86 -5.35 -3.88 -10.64
N PHE A 87 -4.36 -4.22 -11.45
CA PHE A 87 -3.95 -3.40 -12.60
C PHE A 87 -4.63 -3.88 -13.88
N HIS A 88 -5.23 -2.97 -14.62
CA HIS A 88 -5.80 -3.21 -15.95
C HIS A 88 -4.87 -2.69 -17.06
N ARG A 89 -4.11 -1.64 -16.77
CA ARG A 89 -2.99 -1.15 -17.56
C ARG A 89 -2.02 -0.35 -16.69
N PRO A 90 -0.76 -0.15 -17.12
CA PRO A 90 0.15 0.79 -16.48
C PRO A 90 -0.32 2.23 -16.61
N ILE A 91 0.22 3.10 -15.75
CA ILE A 91 0.04 4.55 -15.80
C ILE A 91 1.21 5.15 -16.57
N TYR A 92 0.92 6.09 -17.47
CA TYR A 92 1.90 6.76 -18.31
C TYR A 92 1.89 8.29 -18.12
N PRO A 93 3.02 8.98 -18.42
CA PRO A 93 3.02 10.44 -18.40
C PRO A 93 2.05 10.98 -19.46
N GLY A 94 1.25 11.97 -19.08
CA GLY A 94 0.16 12.54 -19.89
C GLY A 94 -1.21 11.91 -19.64
N ASP A 95 -1.30 10.84 -18.84
CA ASP A 95 -2.61 10.32 -18.41
C ASP A 95 -3.35 11.38 -17.59
N ARG A 96 -4.62 11.58 -17.92
CA ARG A 96 -5.58 12.31 -17.10
C ARG A 96 -6.49 11.31 -16.43
N LEU A 97 -6.33 11.20 -15.12
CA LEU A 97 -6.96 10.19 -14.29
C LEU A 97 -8.09 10.78 -13.47
N VAL A 98 -9.14 9.99 -13.30
CA VAL A 98 -10.28 10.29 -12.47
C VAL A 98 -10.41 9.18 -11.44
N SER A 99 -10.47 9.52 -10.16
CA SER A 99 -10.58 8.55 -9.08
C SER A 99 -11.78 8.82 -8.20
N ARG A 100 -12.26 7.77 -7.55
CA ARG A 100 -13.29 7.82 -6.52
C ARG A 100 -13.18 6.63 -5.59
N GLY A 101 -13.69 6.78 -4.38
CA GLY A 101 -13.62 5.75 -3.37
C GLY A 101 -14.92 5.54 -2.62
N MET A 102 -15.04 4.39 -1.94
CA MET A 102 -16.11 4.12 -1.00
C MET A 102 -15.65 3.16 0.09
N MET A 103 -16.19 3.30 1.29
CA MET A 103 -15.98 2.30 2.33
C MET A 103 -16.95 1.14 2.14
N LEU A 104 -16.39 -0.07 1.98
CA LEU A 104 -17.16 -1.31 1.80
C LEU A 104 -17.74 -1.85 3.10
N GLY A 105 -17.03 -1.65 4.20
CA GLY A 105 -17.41 -2.18 5.49
C GLY A 105 -16.31 -2.07 6.53
N TYR A 106 -16.63 -2.50 7.75
CA TYR A 106 -15.68 -2.56 8.85
C TYR A 106 -16.03 -3.69 9.83
N GLU A 107 -15.05 -4.08 10.64
CA GLU A 107 -15.17 -5.15 11.63
C GLU A 107 -14.39 -4.79 12.89
N GLY A 108 -15.09 -4.77 14.04
CA GLY A 108 -14.48 -4.64 15.35
C GLY A 108 -13.73 -5.91 15.73
N LEU A 109 -12.47 -5.76 16.12
CA LEU A 109 -11.58 -6.84 16.57
C LEU A 109 -11.09 -6.52 18.00
N GLU A 110 -10.50 -7.52 18.68
CA GLU A 110 -10.02 -7.36 20.06
C GLU A 110 -9.04 -6.16 20.21
N ASN A 111 -8.18 -5.94 19.22
CA ASN A 111 -7.11 -4.93 19.27
C ASN A 111 -7.36 -3.68 18.42
N GLY A 112 -8.55 -3.57 17.79
CA GLY A 112 -8.88 -2.43 16.94
C GLY A 112 -10.08 -2.67 16.04
N THR A 113 -10.30 -1.78 15.08
CA THR A 113 -11.29 -1.93 14.02
C THR A 113 -10.62 -1.93 12.66
N ARG A 114 -10.92 -2.94 11.86
CA ARG A 114 -10.51 -3.05 10.46
C ARG A 114 -11.61 -2.46 9.57
N ALA A 115 -11.28 -1.53 8.69
CA ALA A 115 -12.19 -0.97 7.69
C ALA A 115 -11.61 -1.16 6.28
N SER A 116 -12.47 -1.52 5.33
CA SER A 116 -12.08 -1.78 3.93
C SER A 116 -12.61 -0.67 3.03
N VAL A 117 -11.71 -0.02 2.31
CA VAL A 117 -12.01 1.01 1.31
C VAL A 117 -11.71 0.44 -0.08
N TYR A 118 -12.64 0.65 -1.01
CA TYR A 118 -12.48 0.34 -2.42
C TYR A 118 -12.31 1.62 -3.22
N LEU A 119 -11.34 1.62 -4.13
CA LEU A 119 -10.99 2.75 -4.99
C LEU A 119 -11.01 2.31 -6.46
N GLU A 120 -11.54 3.15 -7.32
CA GLU A 120 -11.40 3.04 -8.77
C GLU A 120 -10.56 4.21 -9.30
N CYS A 121 -9.66 3.91 -10.23
CA CYS A 121 -8.94 4.89 -11.02
C CYS A 121 -9.20 4.63 -12.50
N ARG A 122 -9.70 5.62 -13.22
CA ARG A 122 -10.06 5.57 -14.64
C ARG A 122 -9.37 6.69 -15.41
N THR A 123 -9.33 6.57 -16.73
CA THR A 123 -9.03 7.72 -17.58
C THR A 123 -10.21 8.69 -17.61
N ASP A 124 -10.01 9.90 -18.10
CA ASP A 124 -11.09 10.86 -18.34
C ASP A 124 -12.06 10.41 -19.46
N GLU A 125 -11.69 9.43 -20.30
CA GLU A 125 -12.58 8.75 -21.24
C GLU A 125 -13.38 7.61 -20.59
N GLY A 126 -13.06 7.24 -19.34
CA GLY A 126 -13.78 6.23 -18.55
C GLY A 126 -13.16 4.83 -18.57
N ASP A 127 -12.02 4.61 -19.22
CA ASP A 127 -11.33 3.33 -19.22
C ASP A 127 -10.72 3.03 -17.86
N LEU A 128 -10.95 1.83 -17.32
CA LEU A 128 -10.45 1.42 -16.04
C LEU A 128 -8.93 1.19 -16.09
N VAL A 129 -8.20 1.89 -15.22
CA VAL A 129 -6.74 1.83 -15.11
C VAL A 129 -6.32 0.87 -14.00
N ASN A 130 -6.87 1.05 -12.81
CA ASN A 130 -6.70 0.13 -11.69
C ASN A 130 -7.86 0.21 -10.70
N GLU A 131 -7.97 -0.85 -9.90
CA GLU A 131 -8.81 -0.93 -8.72
C GLU A 131 -7.92 -1.19 -7.51
N GLN A 132 -8.32 -0.69 -6.35
CA GLN A 132 -7.54 -0.88 -5.13
C GLN A 132 -8.45 -1.20 -3.95
N TYR A 133 -7.99 -2.11 -3.10
CA TYR A 133 -8.61 -2.39 -1.81
C TYR A 133 -7.62 -2.02 -0.72
N VAL A 134 -8.02 -1.09 0.13
CA VAL A 134 -7.21 -0.60 1.24
C VAL A 134 -7.85 -1.01 2.55
N THR A 135 -7.07 -1.63 3.42
CA THR A 135 -7.49 -1.90 4.79
C THR A 135 -6.90 -0.84 5.70
N CYS A 136 -7.76 0.01 6.25
CA CYS A 136 -7.45 0.92 7.35
C CYS A 136 -7.65 0.19 8.68
N PHE A 137 -6.69 0.31 9.60
CA PHE A 137 -6.79 -0.29 10.92
C PHE A 137 -6.74 0.76 12.01
N PHE A 138 -7.84 0.92 12.75
CA PHE A 138 -8.02 1.85 13.87
C PHE A 138 -7.57 1.17 15.16
N ARG A 139 -6.35 1.46 15.61
CA ARG A 139 -5.73 0.82 16.76
C ARG A 139 -6.47 1.12 18.07
N GLY A 140 -6.70 0.07 18.86
CA GLY A 140 -7.22 0.19 20.23
C GLY A 140 -8.69 0.59 20.34
N PHE A 141 -9.43 0.65 19.23
CA PHE A 141 -10.87 0.92 19.22
C PHE A 141 -11.64 -0.21 18.56
N ASN A 142 -12.55 -0.85 19.28
CA ASN A 142 -13.41 -1.92 18.78
C ASN A 142 -14.80 -1.37 18.46
N ALA A 143 -15.19 -1.35 17.20
CA ALA A 143 -16.51 -0.90 16.76
C ALA A 143 -17.69 -1.79 17.22
N GLY A 144 -17.41 -2.93 17.87
CA GLY A 144 -18.42 -3.81 18.47
C GLY A 144 -19.28 -4.59 17.49
N LYS A 145 -19.08 -4.44 16.19
CA LYS A 145 -19.86 -5.10 15.13
C LYS A 145 -19.03 -5.35 13.87
N LYS A 146 -19.59 -6.19 13.00
CA LYS A 146 -19.12 -6.38 11.63
C LYS A 146 -20.24 -6.00 10.67
N ILE A 147 -19.93 -5.19 9.67
CA ILE A 147 -20.88 -4.75 8.64
C ILE A 147 -20.14 -4.58 7.32
N GLY A 148 -20.84 -4.87 6.21
CA GLY A 148 -20.27 -4.79 4.85
C GLY A 148 -19.29 -5.90 4.53
N GLU A 149 -18.47 -5.69 3.51
CA GLU A 149 -17.58 -6.70 2.94
C GLU A 149 -16.10 -6.35 3.19
N PRO A 150 -15.24 -7.34 3.44
CA PRO A 150 -13.79 -7.13 3.45
C PRO A 150 -13.26 -6.99 2.02
N GLY A 151 -12.01 -6.53 1.88
CA GLY A 151 -11.25 -6.66 0.64
C GLY A 151 -10.96 -8.13 0.26
N PRO A 152 -10.46 -8.39 -0.96
CA PRO A 152 -10.08 -9.73 -1.41
C PRO A 152 -9.00 -10.36 -0.55
N GLU A 153 -9.08 -11.68 -0.32
CA GLU A 153 -8.03 -12.39 0.43
C GLU A 153 -6.75 -12.58 -0.40
N HIS A 154 -5.59 -12.48 0.29
CA HIS A 154 -4.25 -12.70 -0.29
C HIS A 154 -3.28 -13.32 0.70
N LYS A 155 -3.68 -14.39 1.40
CA LYS A 155 -2.88 -15.02 2.44
C LYS A 155 -1.66 -15.75 1.91
N PHE A 156 -0.54 -15.61 2.62
CA PHE A 156 0.69 -16.36 2.39
C PHE A 156 0.55 -17.80 2.90
N ASP A 157 0.91 -18.78 2.07
CA ASP A 157 1.02 -20.16 2.51
C ASP A 157 2.32 -20.35 3.30
N ALA A 158 2.20 -20.55 4.60
CA ALA A 158 3.35 -20.72 5.51
C ALA A 158 4.27 -21.89 5.12
N ALA A 159 3.76 -22.92 4.43
CA ALA A 159 4.57 -24.05 3.96
C ALA A 159 5.61 -23.64 2.90
N LEU A 160 5.47 -22.45 2.29
CA LEU A 160 6.48 -21.91 1.37
C LEU A 160 7.80 -21.60 2.08
N ARG A 161 7.77 -21.28 3.37
CA ARG A 161 9.01 -21.00 4.16
C ARG A 161 9.90 -22.23 4.33
N ASP A 162 9.34 -23.44 4.20
CA ASP A 162 10.10 -24.70 4.25
C ASP A 162 10.94 -24.95 2.98
N ARG A 163 10.76 -24.12 1.95
CA ARG A 163 11.50 -24.18 0.69
C ARG A 163 12.39 -22.95 0.53
N ALA A 164 13.54 -23.14 -0.12
CA ALA A 164 14.36 -21.99 -0.50
C ALA A 164 13.53 -21.01 -1.39
N PRO A 165 13.57 -19.71 -1.13
CA PRO A 165 12.97 -18.73 -2.04
C PRO A 165 13.64 -18.78 -3.41
N LEU A 166 12.86 -18.44 -4.44
CA LEU A 166 13.35 -18.30 -5.80
C LEU A 166 14.38 -17.17 -5.92
N ALA A 167 14.14 -16.08 -5.21
CA ALA A 167 15.03 -14.93 -5.15
C ALA A 167 14.97 -14.26 -3.78
N LYS A 168 16.05 -13.55 -3.45
CA LYS A 168 16.20 -12.67 -2.28
C LYS A 168 16.80 -11.36 -2.75
N VAL A 169 16.16 -10.25 -2.40
CA VAL A 169 16.63 -8.91 -2.77
C VAL A 169 16.82 -8.10 -1.50
N VAL A 170 18.03 -7.61 -1.30
CA VAL A 170 18.34 -6.72 -0.18
C VAL A 170 18.22 -5.26 -0.63
N GLN A 171 17.57 -4.45 0.19
CA GLN A 171 17.25 -3.06 -0.10
C GLN A 171 17.53 -2.23 1.15
N HIS A 172 18.21 -1.10 0.99
CA HIS A 172 18.49 -0.17 2.09
C HIS A 172 17.46 0.96 2.12
N VAL A 173 16.94 1.27 3.29
CA VAL A 173 16.08 2.43 3.54
C VAL A 173 16.96 3.59 3.96
N ASP A 174 17.18 4.56 3.08
CA ASP A 174 18.07 5.69 3.36
C ASP A 174 17.57 6.53 4.55
N ALA A 175 18.50 7.22 5.22
CA ALA A 175 18.18 8.07 6.37
C ALA A 175 17.19 9.20 6.03
N ASP A 176 17.17 9.66 4.77
CA ASP A 176 16.29 10.71 4.26
C ASP A 176 15.08 10.17 3.47
N GLN A 177 14.87 8.85 3.48
CA GLN A 177 13.87 8.17 2.64
C GLN A 177 12.47 8.75 2.80
N THR A 178 12.04 9.00 4.03
CA THR A 178 10.72 9.51 4.33
C THR A 178 10.52 10.93 3.81
N PHE A 179 11.55 11.76 3.90
CA PHE A 179 11.54 13.15 3.42
C PHE A 179 11.50 13.26 1.90
N ARG A 180 12.08 12.28 1.19
CA ARG A 180 11.99 12.20 -0.28
C ARG A 180 10.65 11.61 -0.73
N TYR A 181 10.15 10.60 0.01
CA TYR A 181 8.92 9.89 -0.34
C TYR A 181 7.68 10.74 -0.11
N SER A 182 7.60 11.48 0.99
CA SER A 182 6.43 12.28 1.34
C SER A 182 5.97 13.23 0.21
N PRO A 183 6.82 14.10 -0.37
CA PRO A 183 6.39 14.96 -1.48
C PRO A 183 6.10 14.18 -2.78
N ALA A 184 6.79 13.06 -3.02
CA ALA A 184 6.60 12.26 -4.22
C ALA A 184 5.31 11.42 -4.19
N SER A 185 4.85 11.03 -3.00
CA SER A 185 3.63 10.25 -2.80
C SER A 185 2.40 11.09 -2.48
N GLY A 186 2.59 12.35 -2.06
CA GLY A 186 1.52 13.20 -1.56
C GLY A 186 1.07 12.86 -0.14
N ASP A 187 1.79 12.01 0.59
CA ASP A 187 1.51 11.66 1.99
C ASP A 187 2.32 12.52 2.97
N PRO A 188 1.74 13.57 3.57
CA PRO A 188 2.42 14.48 4.47
C PRO A 188 2.30 14.08 5.95
N MET A 189 1.91 12.84 6.28
CA MET A 189 1.64 12.43 7.65
C MET A 189 2.84 12.67 8.57
N PRO A 190 2.67 13.48 9.66
CA PRO A 190 3.80 13.92 10.48
C PRO A 190 4.57 12.81 11.19
N ILE A 191 3.97 11.64 11.42
CA ILE A 191 4.67 10.47 12.03
C ILE A 191 5.85 9.98 11.19
N HIS A 192 5.90 10.37 9.91
CA HIS A 192 6.96 10.04 8.96
C HIS A 192 8.01 11.15 8.81
N LEU A 193 7.77 12.34 9.40
CA LEU A 193 8.55 13.54 9.13
C LEU A 193 9.03 14.25 10.41
N ASP A 194 8.35 14.04 11.55
CA ASP A 194 8.61 14.73 12.80
C ASP A 194 8.79 13.73 13.94
N GLU A 195 9.97 13.79 14.56
CA GLU A 195 10.40 12.87 15.62
C GLU A 195 9.55 13.03 16.91
N GLU A 196 9.13 14.26 17.24
CA GLU A 196 8.34 14.52 18.44
C GLU A 196 6.90 14.03 18.22
N VAL A 197 6.32 14.34 17.07
CA VAL A 197 4.97 13.85 16.72
C VAL A 197 4.94 12.31 16.65
N ALA A 198 5.97 11.67 16.11
CA ALA A 198 6.05 10.22 16.09
C ALA A 198 6.08 9.64 17.52
N LYS A 199 6.86 10.22 18.43
CA LYS A 199 6.93 9.79 19.84
C LYS A 199 5.63 10.04 20.60
N ASP A 200 4.98 11.17 20.39
CA ASP A 200 3.69 11.49 20.98
C ASP A 200 2.58 10.54 20.50
N ALA A 201 2.70 10.01 19.27
CA ALA A 201 1.85 8.97 18.74
C ALA A 201 2.19 7.55 19.27
N GLY A 202 3.15 7.43 20.21
CA GLY A 202 3.58 6.17 20.82
C GLY A 202 4.51 5.34 19.94
N LEU A 203 5.15 5.95 18.93
CA LEU A 203 6.16 5.32 18.09
C LEU A 203 7.57 5.53 18.68
N PRO A 204 8.55 4.67 18.38
CA PRO A 204 9.91 4.85 18.90
C PRO A 204 10.68 6.01 18.24
N GLY A 205 10.18 6.54 17.13
CA GLY A 205 10.72 7.63 16.33
C GLY A 205 10.05 7.68 14.97
N ILE A 206 10.62 8.44 14.04
CA ILE A 206 10.15 8.50 12.64
C ILE A 206 10.14 7.10 12.04
N ILE A 207 9.02 6.73 11.42
CA ILE A 207 8.87 5.45 10.70
C ILE A 207 8.78 5.69 9.18
N ALA A 208 9.24 4.74 8.38
CA ALA A 208 9.05 4.76 6.93
C ALA A 208 7.56 4.59 6.59
N HIS A 209 7.12 5.24 5.51
CA HIS A 209 5.79 5.01 4.96
C HIS A 209 5.63 3.54 4.55
N GLY A 210 4.51 2.93 4.92
CA GLY A 210 4.23 1.53 4.53
C GLY A 210 4.27 1.33 3.02
N LEU A 211 3.66 2.27 2.28
CA LEU A 211 3.65 2.24 0.81
C LEU A 211 5.04 2.46 0.18
N CYS A 212 5.96 3.16 0.86
CA CYS A 212 7.36 3.23 0.43
C CYS A 212 8.02 1.83 0.54
N THR A 213 7.80 1.12 1.66
CA THR A 213 8.27 -0.26 1.82
C THR A 213 7.66 -1.20 0.77
N MET A 214 6.37 -1.02 0.44
CA MET A 214 5.71 -1.76 -0.63
C MET A 214 6.32 -1.45 -2.00
N ALA A 215 6.70 -0.19 -2.26
CA ALA A 215 7.35 0.19 -3.52
C ALA A 215 8.72 -0.48 -3.67
N PHE A 216 9.53 -0.56 -2.61
CA PHE A 216 10.76 -1.37 -2.61
C PHE A 216 10.49 -2.83 -3.00
N THR A 217 9.48 -3.43 -2.38
CA THR A 217 9.10 -4.82 -2.67
C THR A 217 8.63 -4.98 -4.12
N SER A 218 7.92 -3.99 -4.68
CA SER A 218 7.40 -4.06 -6.05
C SER A 218 8.50 -4.10 -7.10
N TRP A 219 9.52 -3.24 -6.99
CA TRP A 219 10.62 -3.29 -7.95
C TRP A 219 11.51 -4.53 -7.76
N ALA A 220 11.61 -5.08 -6.52
CA ALA A 220 12.29 -6.35 -6.32
C ALA A 220 11.60 -7.49 -7.09
N LEU A 221 10.26 -7.57 -7.07
CA LEU A 221 9.54 -8.56 -7.86
C LEU A 221 9.65 -8.30 -9.36
N LEU A 222 9.54 -7.04 -9.78
CA LEU A 222 9.68 -6.69 -11.21
C LEU A 222 11.06 -7.08 -11.76
N THR A 223 12.14 -6.84 -11.02
CA THR A 223 13.49 -7.19 -11.46
C THR A 223 13.73 -8.69 -11.48
N GLU A 224 13.27 -9.43 -10.47
CA GLU A 224 13.59 -10.86 -10.32
C GLU A 224 12.66 -11.78 -11.11
N VAL A 225 11.37 -11.44 -11.23
CA VAL A 225 10.38 -12.33 -11.84
C VAL A 225 9.51 -11.66 -12.89
N GLY A 226 9.44 -10.32 -12.91
CA GLY A 226 8.67 -9.54 -13.88
C GLY A 226 9.41 -9.22 -15.17
N GLY A 227 10.75 -9.40 -15.21
CA GLY A 227 11.57 -8.99 -16.35
C GLY A 227 11.69 -7.47 -16.53
N GLY A 228 11.41 -6.71 -15.48
CA GLY A 228 11.37 -5.24 -15.52
C GLY A 228 10.16 -4.65 -16.27
N ASP A 229 9.20 -5.48 -16.66
CA ASP A 229 8.03 -5.08 -17.43
C ASP A 229 6.77 -4.98 -16.57
N VAL A 230 6.39 -3.75 -16.23
CA VAL A 230 5.20 -3.44 -15.42
C VAL A 230 3.89 -3.84 -16.10
N ASN A 231 3.86 -3.97 -17.46
CA ASN A 231 2.66 -4.40 -18.20
C ASN A 231 2.23 -5.82 -17.83
N ARG A 232 3.14 -6.64 -17.31
CA ARG A 232 2.85 -8.02 -16.91
C ARG A 232 2.21 -8.11 -15.53
N LEU A 233 2.33 -7.08 -14.67
CA LEU A 233 1.81 -7.11 -13.30
C LEU A 233 0.30 -6.83 -13.30
N GLN A 234 -0.49 -7.84 -12.91
CA GLN A 234 -1.96 -7.77 -12.88
C GLN A 234 -2.52 -7.54 -11.46
N ARG A 235 -1.84 -8.06 -10.44
CA ARG A 235 -2.23 -7.87 -9.04
C ARG A 235 -1.01 -7.79 -8.16
N PHE A 236 -1.05 -6.90 -7.17
CA PHE A 236 0.02 -6.75 -6.19
C PHE A 236 -0.57 -6.40 -4.83
N ALA A 237 -0.50 -7.34 -3.88
CA ALA A 237 -1.12 -7.21 -2.57
C ALA A 237 -0.14 -7.47 -1.44
N VAL A 238 -0.28 -6.73 -0.34
CA VAL A 238 0.54 -6.86 0.86
C VAL A 238 -0.27 -6.60 2.14
N ARG A 239 0.20 -7.18 3.24
CA ARG A 239 -0.14 -6.78 4.60
C ARG A 239 1.06 -6.14 5.27
N PHE A 240 0.87 -4.95 5.84
CA PHE A 240 1.88 -4.26 6.65
C PHE A 240 1.84 -4.81 8.07
N SER A 241 2.96 -5.35 8.56
CA SER A 241 2.99 -6.07 9.83
C SER A 241 3.85 -5.40 10.89
N LYS A 242 5.06 -4.98 10.53
CA LYS A 242 6.00 -4.29 11.43
C LYS A 242 6.49 -3.00 10.79
N MET A 243 6.73 -2.02 11.64
CA MET A 243 7.30 -0.74 11.23
C MET A 243 8.70 -0.93 10.65
N VAL A 244 9.00 -0.12 9.65
CA VAL A 244 10.32 0.03 9.04
C VAL A 244 10.86 1.41 9.43
N PHE A 245 12.17 1.51 9.65
CA PHE A 245 12.82 2.75 10.06
C PHE A 245 13.84 3.21 9.02
N PRO A 246 14.04 4.51 8.86
CA PRO A 246 15.21 5.01 8.15
C PRO A 246 16.50 4.37 8.68
N GLY A 247 17.33 3.84 7.77
CA GLY A 247 18.53 3.08 8.09
C GLY A 247 18.38 1.57 8.17
N ASP A 248 17.15 1.04 8.09
CA ASP A 248 16.94 -0.41 8.04
C ASP A 248 17.40 -1.01 6.69
N ASP A 249 17.90 -2.26 6.77
CA ASP A 249 18.04 -3.12 5.61
C ASP A 249 16.85 -4.07 5.54
N LEU A 250 16.24 -4.14 4.36
CA LEU A 250 15.12 -5.01 4.03
C LEU A 250 15.60 -6.18 3.16
N GLU A 251 15.10 -7.39 3.40
CA GLU A 251 15.26 -8.53 2.51
C GLU A 251 13.89 -8.99 2.03
N THR A 252 13.61 -8.80 0.74
CA THR A 252 12.40 -9.34 0.09
C THR A 252 12.68 -10.75 -0.41
N ARG A 253 11.90 -11.72 0.06
CA ARG A 253 11.97 -13.15 -0.27
C ARG A 253 10.79 -13.52 -1.17
N ILE A 254 11.05 -14.16 -2.31
CA ILE A 254 10.08 -14.43 -3.36
C ILE A 254 9.97 -15.92 -3.61
N TRP A 255 8.75 -16.46 -3.64
CA TRP A 255 8.45 -17.86 -3.99
C TRP A 255 7.43 -17.92 -5.12
N GLN A 256 7.60 -18.87 -6.04
CA GLN A 256 6.52 -19.19 -6.97
C GLN A 256 5.43 -19.95 -6.20
N ALA A 257 4.21 -19.38 -6.14
CA ALA A 257 3.08 -19.92 -5.39
C ALA A 257 2.11 -20.74 -6.25
N GLY A 258 2.13 -20.55 -7.57
CA GLY A 258 1.25 -21.29 -8.48
C GLY A 258 1.24 -20.73 -9.89
N ARG A 259 0.46 -21.40 -10.76
CA ARG A 259 0.20 -20.96 -12.15
C ARG A 259 -1.31 -20.96 -12.39
N GLY A 260 -1.78 -19.94 -13.07
CA GLY A 260 -3.12 -19.85 -13.64
C GLY A 260 -3.09 -20.06 -15.13
N THR A 261 -4.19 -19.77 -15.81
CA THR A 261 -4.24 -19.72 -17.28
C THR A 261 -3.54 -18.44 -17.74
N ASN A 262 -2.38 -18.57 -18.38
CA ASN A 262 -1.53 -17.45 -18.85
C ASN A 262 -1.07 -16.50 -17.72
N THR A 263 -0.96 -16.98 -16.49
CA THR A 263 -0.46 -16.18 -15.37
C THR A 263 0.39 -17.01 -14.42
N THR A 264 1.40 -16.38 -13.82
CA THR A 264 2.18 -16.97 -12.74
C THR A 264 1.97 -16.16 -11.46
N LYS A 265 1.71 -16.87 -10.36
CA LYS A 265 1.53 -16.29 -9.02
C LYS A 265 2.81 -16.42 -8.21
N TYR A 266 3.19 -15.35 -7.54
CA TYR A 266 4.30 -15.31 -6.60
C TYR A 266 3.78 -14.88 -5.24
N ALA A 267 4.23 -15.60 -4.20
CA ALA A 267 4.09 -15.18 -2.81
C ALA A 267 5.42 -14.58 -2.36
N PHE A 268 5.36 -13.59 -1.48
CA PHE A 268 6.57 -12.93 -0.98
C PHE A 268 6.37 -12.39 0.43
N GLU A 269 7.49 -12.18 1.10
CA GLU A 269 7.57 -11.50 2.41
C GLU A 269 8.78 -10.60 2.39
N THR A 270 8.69 -9.48 3.13
CA THR A 270 9.84 -8.59 3.34
C THR A 270 10.15 -8.54 4.82
N VAL A 271 11.40 -8.86 5.16
CA VAL A 271 11.91 -8.85 6.53
C VAL A 271 12.93 -7.73 6.72
N ARG A 272 13.06 -7.27 7.95
CA ARG A 272 14.14 -6.41 8.40
C ARG A 272 14.86 -7.06 9.58
N ASN A 273 16.09 -6.66 9.85
CA ASN A 273 16.82 -7.07 11.05
C ASN A 273 16.47 -6.12 12.20
N GLY A 274 15.55 -6.54 13.05
CA GLY A 274 15.21 -5.82 14.28
C GLY A 274 16.18 -6.15 15.42
N THR A 275 16.04 -5.46 16.54
CA THR A 275 16.87 -5.67 17.76
C THR A 275 16.73 -7.06 18.37
N ALA A 276 15.61 -7.74 18.14
CA ALA A 276 15.31 -9.08 18.63
C ALA A 276 15.48 -10.20 17.57
N GLY A 277 16.01 -9.87 16.39
CA GLY A 277 16.15 -10.78 15.24
C GLY A 277 15.32 -10.35 14.05
N GLU A 278 15.01 -11.27 13.15
CA GLU A 278 14.18 -10.99 11.97
C GLU A 278 12.76 -10.57 12.36
N GLU A 279 12.29 -9.50 11.76
CA GLU A 279 10.91 -9.01 11.85
C GLU A 279 10.30 -8.86 10.46
N PHE A 280 9.08 -9.37 10.29
CA PHE A 280 8.36 -9.25 9.02
C PHE A 280 7.75 -7.86 8.90
N ALA A 281 8.28 -7.04 8.01
CA ALA A 281 7.70 -5.74 7.67
C ALA A 281 6.47 -5.89 6.77
N ILE A 282 6.57 -6.78 5.77
CA ILE A 282 5.48 -7.17 4.87
C ILE A 282 5.24 -8.68 4.98
N THR A 283 3.97 -9.05 5.13
CA THR A 283 3.46 -10.43 5.11
C THR A 283 2.30 -10.54 4.11
N ASP A 284 1.83 -11.77 3.90
CA ASP A 284 0.70 -12.06 3.03
C ASP A 284 0.87 -11.46 1.61
N GLY A 285 2.13 -11.37 1.16
CA GLY A 285 2.47 -10.81 -0.14
C GLY A 285 2.03 -11.70 -1.30
N LEU A 286 1.31 -11.12 -2.25
CA LEU A 286 0.86 -11.77 -3.49
C LEU A 286 1.15 -10.88 -4.69
N ALA A 287 1.81 -11.44 -5.72
CA ALA A 287 1.94 -10.81 -7.02
C ALA A 287 1.46 -11.78 -8.11
N VAL A 288 0.71 -11.27 -9.08
CA VAL A 288 0.23 -12.03 -10.24
C VAL A 288 0.76 -11.36 -11.50
N PHE A 289 1.56 -12.11 -12.27
CA PHE A 289 2.10 -11.65 -13.54
C PHE A 289 1.47 -12.43 -14.71
N ALA A 290 1.19 -11.74 -15.81
CA ALA A 290 0.94 -12.38 -17.10
C ALA A 290 2.21 -13.11 -17.57
N ASP A 291 2.07 -14.28 -18.20
CA ASP A 291 3.17 -15.13 -18.72
C ASP A 291 3.86 -14.52 -19.94
#